data_a0a53ffd8cdec30e0c9519d1f1f8b15d
#
_entry.id   a0a53ffd8cdec30e0c9519d1f1f8b15d
#
_cell.length_a   1.000
_cell.length_b   1.000
_cell.length_c   1.000
_cell.angle_alpha   90.00
_cell.angle_beta   90.00
_cell.angle_gamma   90.00
#
_symmetry.space_group_name_H-M   'P 1'
#
loop_
_entity.id
_entity.type
_entity.pdbx_description
1 polymer ?
#
loop_
_entity_poly.entity_id
_entity_poly.type
_entity_poly.pdbx_seq_one_letter_code
_entity_poly.pdbx_strand_id
1 'polypeptide(L)'
;MNLQKITFQNKEGQNLVGRLELPVDQHPHNYAIFAHCFTCNKNLMAVKNIGKALTAKGFGVLRFDFTGLGESEGDFADTNFSGNVEDLVAAADYLKENYQAPTLLVGHSLGGAAVIFAAADIDSVKAVATIGAPSNPDHVQHLFKSDLEEIEASGKAVVNLS
;
A
#
# COMPACT_ATOMS: atom_id res chain seq x y z
N MET A 1 19.67 -3.27 10.91
CA MET A 1 18.44 -3.36 10.11
C MET A 1 18.69 -4.37 8.99
N ASN A 2 17.88 -5.40 8.90
CA ASN A 2 17.92 -6.38 7.80
C ASN A 2 16.80 -6.00 6.81
N LEU A 3 17.13 -5.91 5.53
CA LEU A 3 16.19 -5.58 4.45
C LEU A 3 16.11 -6.74 3.48
N GLN A 4 14.93 -7.31 3.33
CA GLN A 4 14.67 -8.45 2.44
C GLN A 4 13.75 -8.02 1.30
N LYS A 5 14.08 -8.41 0.06
CA LYS A 5 13.12 -8.35 -1.05
C LYS A 5 12.19 -9.55 -0.92
N ILE A 6 10.90 -9.31 -0.97
CA ILE A 6 9.90 -10.36 -0.97
C ILE A 6 8.98 -10.22 -2.17
N THR A 7 8.35 -11.31 -2.54
CA THR A 7 7.31 -11.36 -3.56
C THR A 7 6.17 -12.22 -3.03
N PHE A 8 4.95 -11.77 -3.22
CA PHE A 8 3.73 -12.51 -2.85
C PHE A 8 2.67 -12.26 -3.91
N GLN A 9 1.67 -13.12 -3.97
CA GLN A 9 0.59 -13.00 -4.95
C GLN A 9 -0.62 -12.31 -4.34
N ASN A 10 -1.28 -11.47 -5.16
CA ASN A 10 -2.61 -10.99 -4.85
C ASN A 10 -3.66 -12.05 -5.24
N LYS A 11 -4.93 -11.73 -5.02
CA LYS A 11 -6.07 -12.63 -5.29
C LYS A 11 -6.20 -13.05 -6.76
N GLU A 12 -5.69 -12.21 -7.67
CA GLU A 12 -5.70 -12.45 -9.11
C GLU A 12 -4.47 -13.22 -9.60
N GLY A 13 -3.57 -13.62 -8.70
CA GLY A 13 -2.34 -14.34 -9.00
C GLY A 13 -1.20 -13.47 -9.53
N GLN A 14 -1.33 -12.15 -9.49
CA GLN A 14 -0.27 -11.22 -9.87
C GLN A 14 0.77 -11.10 -8.76
N ASN A 15 2.05 -11.06 -9.13
CA ASN A 15 3.15 -10.93 -8.18
C ASN A 15 3.32 -9.48 -7.72
N LEU A 16 3.16 -9.27 -6.43
CA LEU A 16 3.45 -7.99 -5.76
C LEU A 16 4.84 -8.01 -5.15
N VAL A 17 5.59 -6.93 -5.31
CA VAL A 17 6.98 -6.85 -4.85
C VAL A 17 7.11 -5.90 -3.67
N GLY A 18 7.64 -6.44 -2.57
CA GLY A 18 7.82 -5.73 -1.32
C GLY A 18 9.26 -5.69 -0.81
N ARG A 19 9.44 -4.88 0.22
CA ARG A 19 10.62 -4.82 1.07
C ARG A 19 10.19 -5.03 2.50
N LEU A 20 10.68 -6.08 3.12
CA LEU A 20 10.50 -6.34 4.54
C LEU A 20 11.74 -5.86 5.30
N GLU A 21 11.52 -4.90 6.19
CA GLU A 21 12.54 -4.36 7.08
C GLU A 21 12.38 -4.99 8.46
N LEU A 22 13.43 -5.62 8.96
CA LEU A 22 13.45 -6.25 10.29
C LEU A 22 14.39 -5.50 11.24
N PRO A 23 14.12 -5.50 12.56
CA PRO A 23 15.04 -5.01 13.58
C PRO A 23 16.42 -5.67 13.47
N VAL A 24 17.42 -5.11 14.16
CA VAL A 24 18.80 -5.63 14.11
C VAL A 24 18.89 -7.04 14.66
N ASP A 25 18.13 -7.34 15.71
CA ASP A 25 18.03 -8.67 16.35
C ASP A 25 17.16 -9.67 15.58
N GLN A 26 16.53 -9.22 14.50
CA GLN A 26 15.61 -10.00 13.66
C GLN A 26 14.40 -10.61 14.40
N HIS A 27 14.08 -10.09 15.58
CA HIS A 27 12.95 -10.52 16.40
C HIS A 27 11.94 -9.41 16.60
N PRO A 28 11.14 -9.05 15.58
CA PRO A 28 10.10 -8.03 15.73
C PRO A 28 9.00 -8.54 16.68
N HIS A 29 8.54 -7.66 17.58
CA HIS A 29 7.41 -7.99 18.45
C HIS A 29 6.06 -7.73 17.80
N ASN A 30 6.03 -6.97 16.71
CA ASN A 30 4.84 -6.68 15.91
C ASN A 30 5.24 -6.45 14.47
N TYR A 31 4.26 -6.58 13.58
CA TYR A 31 4.43 -6.24 12.17
C TYR A 31 3.53 -5.08 11.77
N ALA A 32 4.04 -4.27 10.85
CA ALA A 32 3.32 -3.18 10.23
C ALA A 32 3.37 -3.29 8.70
N ILE A 33 2.29 -2.86 8.04
CA ILE A 33 2.27 -2.68 6.59
C ILE A 33 2.22 -1.20 6.29
N PHE A 34 3.01 -0.73 5.32
CA PHE A 34 2.98 0.63 4.82
C PHE A 34 2.43 0.68 3.39
N ALA A 35 1.33 1.39 3.21
CA ALA A 35 0.68 1.68 1.93
C ALA A 35 1.11 3.07 1.40
N HIS A 36 1.73 3.11 0.24
CA HIS A 36 2.19 4.35 -0.39
C HIS A 36 1.06 5.09 -1.14
N CYS A 37 1.35 6.29 -1.62
CA CYS A 37 0.42 7.11 -2.38
C CYS A 37 0.26 6.62 -3.84
N PHE A 38 -0.76 7.16 -4.54
CA PHE A 38 -1.24 6.76 -5.86
C PHE A 38 -0.15 6.70 -6.96
N THR A 39 0.72 7.70 -7.04
CA THR A 39 1.79 7.78 -8.05
C THR A 39 3.17 7.47 -7.48
N CYS A 40 3.21 6.88 -6.28
CA CYS A 40 4.44 6.61 -5.57
C CYS A 40 4.85 5.14 -5.70
N ASN A 41 5.90 4.79 -5.00
CA ASN A 41 6.31 3.40 -4.82
C ASN A 41 6.89 3.19 -3.41
N LYS A 42 7.15 1.94 -3.06
CA LYS A 42 7.74 1.53 -1.78
C LYS A 42 9.09 2.17 -1.45
N ASN A 43 9.74 2.83 -2.41
CA ASN A 43 11.08 3.41 -2.26
C ASN A 43 11.09 4.92 -1.97
N LEU A 44 9.91 5.56 -1.88
CA LEU A 44 9.81 6.97 -1.50
C LEU A 44 10.56 7.25 -0.18
N MET A 45 11.28 8.37 -0.10
CA MET A 45 12.12 8.70 1.05
C MET A 45 11.32 8.74 2.36
N ALA A 46 10.13 9.33 2.35
CA ALA A 46 9.25 9.37 3.52
C ALA A 46 8.86 7.95 3.99
N VAL A 47 8.51 7.07 3.06
CA VAL A 47 8.16 5.66 3.35
C VAL A 47 9.34 4.93 3.99
N LYS A 48 10.54 5.09 3.43
CA LYS A 48 11.78 4.51 3.98
C LYS A 48 12.08 5.04 5.39
N ASN A 49 11.91 6.34 5.63
CA ASN A 49 12.21 6.94 6.92
C ASN A 49 11.22 6.49 8.01
N ILE A 50 9.94 6.39 7.67
CA ILE A 50 8.91 5.85 8.58
C ILE A 50 9.19 4.37 8.87
N GLY A 51 9.49 3.57 7.83
CA GLY A 51 9.87 2.18 8.00
C GLY A 51 11.04 2.01 8.97
N LYS A 52 12.12 2.78 8.77
CA LYS A 52 13.29 2.78 9.67
C LYS A 52 12.93 3.17 11.11
N ALA A 53 12.09 4.18 11.29
CA ALA A 53 11.66 4.62 12.62
C ALA A 53 10.85 3.55 13.36
N LEU A 54 9.93 2.87 12.67
CA LEU A 54 9.17 1.76 13.21
C LEU A 54 10.07 0.55 13.51
N THR A 55 10.98 0.22 12.59
CA THR A 55 11.94 -0.88 12.77
C THR A 55 12.85 -0.64 13.98
N ALA A 56 13.29 0.60 14.20
CA ALA A 56 14.04 1.00 15.40
C ALA A 56 13.23 0.85 16.70
N LYS A 57 11.91 0.78 16.60
CA LYS A 57 10.97 0.50 17.71
C LYS A 57 10.57 -0.97 17.81
N GLY A 58 11.23 -1.85 17.07
CA GLY A 58 11.02 -3.30 17.13
C GLY A 58 9.90 -3.82 16.25
N PHE A 59 9.41 -3.05 15.28
CA PHE A 59 8.46 -3.55 14.28
C PHE A 59 9.18 -4.20 13.10
N GLY A 60 8.64 -5.31 12.58
CA GLY A 60 8.86 -5.74 11.22
C GLY A 60 7.98 -4.89 10.29
N VAL A 61 8.55 -4.25 9.28
CA VAL A 61 7.80 -3.33 8.40
C VAL A 61 7.82 -3.83 6.97
N LEU A 62 6.65 -4.21 6.47
CA LEU A 62 6.44 -4.50 5.07
C LEU A 62 5.96 -3.25 4.35
N ARG A 63 6.69 -2.86 3.32
CA ARG A 63 6.27 -1.87 2.32
C ARG A 63 6.36 -2.51 0.94
N PHE A 64 5.32 -2.40 0.15
CA PHE A 64 5.23 -3.04 -1.15
C PHE A 64 4.67 -2.08 -2.20
N ASP A 65 4.81 -2.40 -3.46
CA ASP A 65 4.18 -1.68 -4.55
C ASP A 65 2.82 -2.32 -4.84
N PHE A 66 1.77 -1.50 -4.95
CA PHE A 66 0.45 -1.95 -5.38
C PHE A 66 0.47 -2.51 -6.80
N THR A 67 -0.53 -3.29 -7.17
CA THR A 67 -0.72 -3.83 -8.53
C THR A 67 -0.53 -2.74 -9.59
N GLY A 68 0.28 -3.05 -10.61
CA GLY A 68 0.57 -2.14 -11.72
C GLY A 68 1.53 -0.99 -11.40
N LEU A 69 2.10 -0.94 -10.17
CA LEU A 69 3.04 0.10 -9.76
C LEU A 69 4.43 -0.48 -9.43
N GLY A 70 5.45 0.33 -9.62
CA GLY A 70 6.82 0.04 -9.24
C GLY A 70 7.38 -1.24 -9.85
N GLU A 71 7.65 -2.26 -9.02
CA GLU A 71 8.16 -3.57 -9.43
C GLU A 71 7.06 -4.66 -9.43
N SER A 72 5.82 -4.32 -9.05
CA SER A 72 4.68 -5.25 -9.03
C SER A 72 4.10 -5.45 -10.41
N GLU A 73 3.54 -6.65 -10.65
CA GLU A 73 2.88 -7.00 -11.91
C GLU A 73 1.49 -6.33 -12.04
N GLY A 74 0.89 -6.50 -13.21
CA GLY A 74 -0.39 -5.91 -13.57
C GLY A 74 -0.25 -4.59 -14.33
N ASP A 75 -1.38 -4.04 -14.77
CA ASP A 75 -1.46 -2.71 -15.36
C ASP A 75 -2.25 -1.81 -14.40
N PHE A 76 -1.66 -0.69 -14.05
CA PHE A 76 -2.31 0.27 -13.14
C PHE A 76 -3.63 0.81 -13.72
N ALA A 77 -3.73 0.92 -15.04
CA ALA A 77 -4.96 1.35 -15.71
C ALA A 77 -6.15 0.38 -15.49
N ASP A 78 -5.87 -0.88 -15.21
CA ASP A 78 -6.88 -1.90 -14.94
C ASP A 78 -7.20 -2.05 -13.45
N THR A 79 -6.55 -1.26 -12.58
CA THR A 79 -6.77 -1.32 -11.14
C THR A 79 -7.85 -0.33 -10.67
N ASN A 80 -8.36 -0.58 -9.48
CA ASN A 80 -9.30 0.32 -8.79
C ASN A 80 -9.01 0.36 -7.29
N PHE A 81 -9.75 1.19 -6.57
CA PHE A 81 -9.57 1.34 -5.13
C PHE A 81 -9.79 0.03 -4.36
N SER A 82 -10.76 -0.78 -4.76
CA SER A 82 -11.02 -2.08 -4.12
C SER A 82 -9.86 -3.05 -4.32
N GLY A 83 -9.22 -3.06 -5.50
CA GLY A 83 -8.01 -3.83 -5.76
C GLY A 83 -6.85 -3.43 -4.85
N ASN A 84 -6.68 -2.13 -4.57
CA ASN A 84 -5.67 -1.68 -3.61
C ASN A 84 -5.95 -2.18 -2.17
N VAL A 85 -7.22 -2.28 -1.78
CA VAL A 85 -7.62 -2.88 -0.50
C VAL A 85 -7.30 -4.37 -0.49
N GLU A 86 -7.61 -5.10 -1.57
CA GLU A 86 -7.30 -6.52 -1.72
C GLU A 86 -5.79 -6.79 -1.71
N ASP A 87 -4.97 -5.93 -2.32
CA ASP A 87 -3.51 -6.02 -2.25
C ASP A 87 -2.99 -5.90 -0.81
N LEU A 88 -3.61 -5.05 0.01
CA LEU A 88 -3.28 -4.92 1.44
C LEU A 88 -3.66 -6.18 2.24
N VAL A 89 -4.80 -6.78 1.93
CA VAL A 89 -5.21 -8.06 2.54
C VAL A 89 -4.21 -9.15 2.16
N ALA A 90 -3.82 -9.25 0.89
CA ALA A 90 -2.82 -10.21 0.42
C ALA A 90 -1.45 -10.02 1.12
N ALA A 91 -1.04 -8.76 1.32
CA ALA A 91 0.18 -8.45 2.08
C ALA A 91 0.09 -8.89 3.55
N ALA A 92 -1.10 -8.76 4.17
CA ALA A 92 -1.34 -9.20 5.54
C ALA A 92 -1.35 -10.73 5.66
N ASP A 93 -1.96 -11.42 4.71
CA ASP A 93 -1.97 -12.88 4.65
C ASP A 93 -0.56 -13.42 4.44
N TYR A 94 0.23 -12.83 3.54
CA TYR A 94 1.63 -13.18 3.37
C TYR A 94 2.43 -13.07 4.68
N LEU A 95 2.27 -11.95 5.42
CA LEU A 95 2.93 -11.79 6.72
C LEU A 95 2.46 -12.83 7.73
N LYS A 96 1.17 -13.12 7.78
CA LYS A 96 0.57 -14.10 8.69
C LYS A 96 1.10 -15.51 8.43
N GLU A 97 1.29 -15.90 7.18
CA GLU A 97 1.74 -17.22 6.78
C GLU A 97 3.25 -17.42 6.96
N ASN A 98 4.05 -16.40 6.70
CA ASN A 98 5.51 -16.53 6.65
C ASN A 98 6.23 -15.96 7.87
N TYR A 99 5.55 -15.09 8.65
CA TYR A 99 6.10 -14.38 9.82
C TYR A 99 5.05 -14.29 10.93
N GLN A 100 4.42 -13.14 11.08
CA GLN A 100 3.35 -12.87 12.04
C GLN A 100 2.36 -11.87 11.44
N ALA A 101 1.08 -12.08 11.70
CA ALA A 101 0.02 -11.18 11.23
C ALA A 101 0.26 -9.72 11.67
N PRO A 102 0.06 -8.74 10.78
CA PRO A 102 0.31 -7.33 11.07
C PRO A 102 -0.69 -6.79 12.09
N THR A 103 -0.22 -5.94 12.99
CA THR A 103 -1.06 -5.27 13.98
C THR A 103 -1.23 -3.77 13.72
N LEU A 104 -0.44 -3.22 12.80
CA LEU A 104 -0.44 -1.80 12.44
C LEU A 104 -0.49 -1.65 10.92
N LEU A 105 -1.42 -0.83 10.44
CA LEU A 105 -1.40 -0.33 9.07
C LEU A 105 -1.05 1.15 9.07
N VAL A 106 -0.14 1.54 8.18
CA VAL A 106 0.23 2.94 7.96
C VAL A 106 0.00 3.27 6.50
N GLY A 107 -0.70 4.36 6.21
CA GLY A 107 -0.97 4.74 4.83
C GLY A 107 -0.78 6.23 4.56
N HIS A 108 -0.26 6.54 3.38
CA HIS A 108 -0.07 7.90 2.90
C HIS A 108 -1.01 8.20 1.73
N SER A 109 -1.71 9.35 1.79
CA SER A 109 -2.62 9.80 0.73
C SER A 109 -3.67 8.72 0.39
N LEU A 110 -3.78 8.26 -0.85
CA LEU A 110 -4.68 7.19 -1.27
C LEU A 110 -4.42 5.88 -0.47
N GLY A 111 -3.15 5.53 -0.23
CA GLY A 111 -2.81 4.41 0.66
C GLY A 111 -3.36 4.60 2.08
N GLY A 112 -3.48 5.86 2.53
CA GLY A 112 -4.13 6.20 3.80
C GLY A 112 -5.62 5.89 3.81
N ALA A 113 -6.32 6.15 2.73
CA ALA A 113 -7.72 5.72 2.58
C ALA A 113 -7.82 4.19 2.52
N ALA A 114 -6.97 3.55 1.71
CA ALA A 114 -7.00 2.10 1.53
C ALA A 114 -6.76 1.32 2.84
N VAL A 115 -5.84 1.75 3.70
CA VAL A 115 -5.59 1.07 4.99
C VAL A 115 -6.77 1.17 5.96
N ILE A 116 -7.59 2.23 5.89
CA ILE A 116 -8.81 2.35 6.70
C ILE A 116 -9.80 1.24 6.31
N PHE A 117 -10.01 1.04 5.01
CA PHE A 117 -10.91 -0.01 4.51
C PHE A 117 -10.35 -1.41 4.76
N ALA A 118 -9.07 -1.64 4.45
CA ALA A 118 -8.41 -2.93 4.66
C ALA A 118 -8.40 -3.36 6.14
N ALA A 119 -8.42 -2.42 7.08
CA ALA A 119 -8.48 -2.73 8.51
C ALA A 119 -9.78 -3.45 8.92
N ALA A 120 -10.86 -3.35 8.14
CA ALA A 120 -12.09 -4.08 8.39
C ALA A 120 -12.00 -5.57 7.99
N ASP A 121 -11.09 -5.90 7.07
CA ASP A 121 -10.92 -7.24 6.52
C ASP A 121 -9.70 -7.98 7.12
N ILE A 122 -8.90 -7.29 7.95
CA ILE A 122 -7.69 -7.86 8.56
C ILE A 122 -7.85 -7.90 10.09
N ASP A 123 -8.38 -8.99 10.61
CA ASP A 123 -8.73 -9.16 12.04
C ASP A 123 -7.58 -8.88 13.02
N SER A 124 -6.34 -9.05 12.60
CA SER A 124 -5.16 -8.86 13.45
C SER A 124 -4.82 -7.38 13.69
N VAL A 125 -5.35 -6.46 12.88
CA VAL A 125 -5.07 -5.02 12.97
C VAL A 125 -5.64 -4.43 14.25
N LYS A 126 -4.79 -3.73 14.99
CA LYS A 126 -5.15 -3.04 16.26
C LYS A 126 -5.07 -1.52 16.15
N ALA A 127 -4.35 -1.03 15.12
CA ALA A 127 -4.19 0.39 14.91
C ALA A 127 -4.01 0.71 13.42
N VAL A 128 -4.51 1.88 13.03
CA VAL A 128 -4.31 2.47 11.71
C VAL A 128 -3.75 3.88 11.90
N ALA A 129 -2.72 4.22 11.14
CA ALA A 129 -2.18 5.58 11.08
C ALA A 129 -2.23 6.09 9.64
N THR A 130 -2.75 7.28 9.45
CA THR A 130 -2.84 7.90 8.11
C THR A 130 -2.09 9.21 8.03
N ILE A 131 -1.52 9.50 6.87
CA ILE A 131 -0.78 10.72 6.58
C ILE A 131 -1.41 11.34 5.33
N GLY A 132 -2.13 12.46 5.50
CA GLY A 132 -2.78 13.14 4.39
C GLY A 132 -3.80 12.29 3.62
N ALA A 133 -4.50 11.37 4.32
CA ALA A 133 -5.54 10.56 3.70
C ALA A 133 -6.71 11.45 3.25
N PRO A 134 -7.22 11.26 2.03
CA PRO A 134 -8.41 11.98 1.58
C PRO A 134 -9.65 11.50 2.34
N SER A 135 -10.48 12.45 2.77
CA SER A 135 -11.77 12.16 3.39
C SER A 135 -12.88 11.93 2.34
N ASN A 136 -12.64 12.37 1.09
CA ASN A 136 -13.57 12.30 -0.01
C ASN A 136 -12.78 12.13 -1.32
N PRO A 137 -13.20 11.24 -2.25
CA PRO A 137 -12.56 11.10 -3.57
C PRO A 137 -12.63 12.36 -4.42
N ASP A 138 -13.59 13.26 -4.17
CA ASP A 138 -13.77 14.51 -4.95
C ASP A 138 -12.54 15.43 -4.94
N HIS A 139 -11.67 15.32 -3.92
CA HIS A 139 -10.48 16.15 -3.83
C HIS A 139 -9.49 15.94 -4.98
N VAL A 140 -9.54 14.79 -5.67
CA VAL A 140 -8.69 14.49 -6.84
C VAL A 140 -9.33 14.85 -8.18
N GLN A 141 -10.62 15.22 -8.20
CA GLN A 141 -11.34 15.58 -9.46
C GLN A 141 -10.67 16.73 -10.20
N HIS A 142 -9.99 17.63 -9.48
CA HIS A 142 -9.27 18.74 -10.12
C HIS A 142 -8.14 18.26 -11.04
N LEU A 143 -7.61 17.05 -10.82
CA LEU A 143 -6.58 16.44 -11.67
C LEU A 143 -7.13 15.97 -13.02
N PHE A 144 -8.45 15.79 -13.13
CA PHE A 144 -9.14 15.24 -14.30
C PHE A 144 -10.10 16.23 -14.96
N LYS A 145 -10.08 17.49 -14.54
CA LYS A 145 -11.07 18.50 -15.05
C LYS A 145 -11.08 18.64 -16.56
N SER A 146 -9.91 18.54 -17.20
CA SER A 146 -9.79 18.62 -18.66
C SER A 146 -10.35 17.38 -19.37
N ASP A 147 -10.47 16.27 -18.66
CA ASP A 147 -10.80 14.96 -19.23
C ASP A 147 -12.22 14.51 -18.83
N LEU A 148 -12.92 15.30 -18.00
CA LEU A 148 -14.27 14.98 -17.51
C LEU A 148 -15.28 14.80 -18.64
N GLU A 149 -15.25 15.64 -19.67
CA GLU A 149 -16.16 15.54 -20.83
C GLU A 149 -15.92 14.22 -21.59
N GLU A 150 -14.66 13.80 -21.74
CA GLU A 150 -14.32 12.53 -22.38
C GLU A 150 -14.73 11.35 -21.51
N ILE A 151 -14.53 11.43 -20.19
CA ILE A 151 -14.96 10.41 -19.23
C ILE A 151 -16.48 10.28 -19.23
N GLU A 152 -17.22 11.37 -19.23
CA GLU A 152 -18.69 11.36 -19.29
C GLU A 152 -19.23 10.79 -20.60
N ALA A 153 -18.56 11.08 -21.72
CA ALA A 153 -18.99 10.62 -23.05
C ALA A 153 -18.61 9.16 -23.35
N SER A 154 -17.44 8.69 -22.92
CA SER A 154 -16.88 7.38 -23.30
C SER A 154 -16.69 6.41 -22.11
N GLY A 155 -16.89 6.89 -20.87
CA GLY A 155 -16.67 6.13 -19.65
C GLY A 155 -15.18 5.99 -19.25
N LYS A 156 -14.26 6.55 -20.04
CA LYS A 156 -12.82 6.49 -19.79
C LYS A 156 -12.08 7.65 -20.45
N ALA A 157 -10.95 8.05 -19.88
CA ALA A 157 -9.96 8.94 -20.50
C ALA A 157 -8.56 8.54 -20.11
N VAL A 158 -7.57 8.92 -20.91
CA VAL A 158 -6.14 8.74 -20.57
C VAL A 158 -5.67 10.01 -19.88
N VAL A 159 -5.41 9.93 -18.60
CA VAL A 159 -4.95 11.05 -17.77
C VAL A 159 -3.45 10.96 -17.55
N ASN A 160 -2.72 12.04 -17.86
CA ASN A 160 -1.31 12.13 -17.58
C ASN A 160 -1.10 12.77 -16.20
N LEU A 161 -0.60 11.98 -15.25
CA LEU A 161 -0.36 12.38 -13.85
C LEU A 161 1.11 12.81 -13.60
N SER A 162 1.76 13.41 -14.59
CA SER A 162 3.14 13.90 -14.49
C SER A 162 3.27 15.18 -13.67
#